data_f3dd8469aa0f7333db72e7db7f68770f
#
_entry.id   f3dd8469aa0f7333db72e7db7f68770f
#
_cell.length_a   1.000
_cell.length_b   1.000
_cell.length_c   1.000
_cell.angle_alpha   90.00
_cell.angle_beta   90.00
_cell.angle_gamma   90.00
#
_symmetry.space_group_name_H-M   'P 1'
#
loop_
_entity.id
_entity.type
_entity.pdbx_description
1 polymer ?
#
loop_
_entity_poly.entity_id
_entity_poly.type
_entity_poly.pdbx_seq_one_letter_code
_entity_poly.pdbx_strand_id
1 'polypeptide(L)'
;MLKKYKSGPFYRFLSFLFFLSFMTECSKETQTVLVNFETDHFKTSISEKGYLLSFKAADSNTEYQLKDSLNPIMSLRIEKEYLKPKQAKYNDNILTLDFGNAIKAELLVSQNPSYLSLELLSLSNVNFETLDLVLWGPYTNKINGVIGETVGVVRDSTFAMGIQSLNIKTLGGYPWNESDRMPAFDIFDQEDPTDLHPENVTPVLYRVEAAKPVPGGSSLQAYTRNRMQSRLISDFNHEKILAPPYDDGGAIGSKIALFGVPVDKVLKTIGTLEVEEGLPHPMIDGEWVKTKSGVNASYMIMSFTESDFDKALNITSQAGLNYLYYYGKTFESWGHFELDKKYFPKGYATIRSYVEKAKEKGIRLGTHTLSNFISPNDPFVTPIPDKRLAKVGSSVLTQSIDNTQNEILIESPDFFNQMKNNTLKTVRIEEELIRYGSVSLEAPWKLLDCQRGAFNTKPKKHEKGVEISKLLDHAYKVFLTDADLTIEMSKNIANLYNQTGLSQISFDGLEGNRSTGLGTYGESLMPYVWFNNLNPEIRKHLIIDASRTTHFFWHIFTRMNWGEPWYAGFRES
;
A
#
# COMPACT_ATOMS: atom_id res chain seq x y z
N MET A 1 28.76 -41.59 -32.02
CA MET A 1 30.11 -41.55 -32.64
C MET A 1 31.03 -40.82 -31.66
N LEU A 2 31.85 -41.63 -30.98
CA LEU A 2 32.85 -41.19 -30.01
C LEU A 2 34.11 -40.72 -30.76
N LYS A 3 34.66 -39.56 -30.42
CA LYS A 3 36.05 -39.26 -30.73
C LYS A 3 36.80 -38.93 -29.45
N LYS A 4 37.67 -39.90 -29.09
CA LYS A 4 38.76 -39.78 -28.12
C LYS A 4 39.80 -38.80 -28.66
N TYR A 5 40.35 -37.95 -27.80
CA TYR A 5 41.68 -37.38 -28.02
C TYR A 5 42.59 -37.67 -26.83
N LYS A 6 43.79 -38.06 -27.20
CA LYS A 6 44.86 -38.64 -26.40
C LYS A 6 45.64 -37.60 -25.61
N SER A 7 46.12 -38.06 -24.48
CA SER A 7 47.11 -37.47 -23.57
C SER A 7 48.52 -37.39 -24.19
N GLY A 8 49.26 -36.34 -23.83
CA GLY A 8 50.72 -36.25 -23.98
C GLY A 8 51.32 -35.44 -22.83
N PRO A 9 52.58 -35.71 -22.43
CA PRO A 9 53.00 -35.58 -21.04
C PRO A 9 53.93 -34.39 -20.69
N PHE A 10 53.94 -34.09 -19.41
CA PHE A 10 55.03 -33.59 -18.55
C PHE A 10 55.95 -32.45 -19.04
N TYR A 11 55.89 -31.30 -18.32
CA TYR A 11 57.10 -30.68 -17.75
C TYR A 11 56.78 -30.10 -16.37
N ARG A 12 57.50 -30.64 -15.33
CA ARG A 12 57.59 -30.10 -13.98
C ARG A 12 58.51 -28.89 -14.03
N PHE A 13 58.02 -27.72 -13.55
CA PHE A 13 58.89 -26.67 -13.03
C PHE A 13 58.46 -26.33 -11.61
N LEU A 14 59.32 -26.68 -10.67
CA LEU A 14 59.23 -26.28 -9.29
C LEU A 14 59.56 -24.78 -9.19
N SER A 15 58.63 -23.97 -8.80
CA SER A 15 58.89 -22.63 -8.28
C SER A 15 58.24 -22.54 -6.92
N PHE A 16 59.08 -22.64 -5.88
CA PHE A 16 58.76 -22.32 -4.51
C PHE A 16 58.56 -20.80 -4.41
N LEU A 17 57.33 -20.32 -4.43
CA LEU A 17 56.98 -18.97 -4.03
C LEU A 17 56.38 -19.05 -2.60
N PHE A 18 57.12 -18.51 -1.65
CA PHE A 18 56.68 -18.19 -0.30
C PHE A 18 55.46 -17.24 -0.41
N PHE A 19 54.27 -17.78 -0.27
CA PHE A 19 53.08 -16.97 0.01
C PHE A 19 53.08 -16.70 1.54
N LEU A 20 53.60 -15.52 1.92
CA LEU A 20 53.25 -14.92 3.21
C LEU A 20 51.76 -14.56 3.09
N SER A 21 50.86 -15.41 3.58
CA SER A 21 49.48 -15.05 3.84
C SER A 21 49.50 -14.03 4.99
N PHE A 22 49.41 -12.75 4.62
CA PHE A 22 48.88 -11.76 5.53
C PHE A 22 47.42 -12.15 5.80
N MET A 23 47.22 -12.90 6.88
CA MET A 23 45.93 -12.96 7.56
C MET A 23 45.67 -11.54 8.08
N THR A 24 45.08 -10.70 7.31
CA THR A 24 44.37 -9.55 7.84
C THR A 24 43.21 -10.12 8.63
N GLU A 25 43.45 -10.37 9.94
CA GLU A 25 42.36 -10.41 10.90
C GLU A 25 41.60 -9.11 10.70
N CYS A 26 40.44 -9.21 10.06
CA CYS A 26 39.43 -8.14 10.08
C CYS A 26 39.02 -8.05 11.57
N SER A 27 39.74 -7.26 12.36
CA SER A 27 39.34 -6.95 13.72
C SER A 27 37.95 -6.38 13.64
N LYS A 28 36.94 -7.13 14.11
CA LYS A 28 35.58 -6.60 14.26
C LYS A 28 35.68 -5.40 15.17
N GLU A 29 35.52 -4.24 14.58
CA GLU A 29 35.51 -2.97 15.31
C GLU A 29 34.34 -3.03 16.29
N THR A 30 34.66 -3.13 17.58
CA THR A 30 33.66 -3.18 18.66
C THR A 30 32.92 -1.85 18.66
N GLN A 31 31.66 -1.86 18.30
CA GLN A 31 30.87 -0.62 18.29
C GLN A 31 30.54 -0.20 19.72
N THR A 32 30.88 1.04 20.07
CA THR A 32 30.61 1.63 21.39
C THR A 32 29.13 1.97 21.52
N VAL A 33 28.54 1.72 22.69
CA VAL A 33 27.17 2.10 23.02
C VAL A 33 27.10 3.62 23.20
N LEU A 34 26.18 4.27 22.47
CA LEU A 34 25.84 5.69 22.61
C LEU A 34 24.75 5.89 23.67
N VAL A 35 23.66 5.14 23.57
CA VAL A 35 22.48 5.26 24.43
C VAL A 35 21.78 3.93 24.61
N ASN A 36 21.19 3.76 25.80
CA ASN A 36 20.34 2.63 26.13
C ASN A 36 18.90 3.13 26.35
N PHE A 37 17.95 2.34 25.89
CA PHE A 37 16.51 2.51 26.15
C PHE A 37 15.99 1.27 26.86
N GLU A 38 15.13 1.47 27.84
CA GLU A 38 14.51 0.39 28.60
C GLU A 38 13.01 0.65 28.74
N THR A 39 12.19 -0.31 28.29
CA THR A 39 10.75 -0.33 28.48
C THR A 39 10.37 -1.38 29.51
N ASP A 40 9.09 -1.53 29.83
CA ASP A 40 8.63 -2.57 30.75
C ASP A 40 8.98 -3.99 30.27
N HIS A 41 9.23 -4.18 28.97
CA HIS A 41 9.34 -5.52 28.36
C HIS A 41 10.61 -5.75 27.56
N PHE A 42 11.31 -4.72 27.13
CA PHE A 42 12.56 -4.87 26.39
C PHE A 42 13.56 -3.77 26.69
N LYS A 43 14.83 -4.11 26.45
CA LYS A 43 15.98 -3.21 26.51
C LYS A 43 16.66 -3.19 25.14
N THR A 44 17.06 -2.01 24.71
CA THR A 44 17.79 -1.86 23.45
C THR A 44 18.89 -0.83 23.57
N SER A 45 19.92 -0.95 22.73
CA SER A 45 21.03 0.00 22.69
C SER A 45 21.35 0.43 21.26
N ILE A 46 21.74 1.69 21.12
CA ILE A 46 22.18 2.29 19.85
C ILE A 46 23.67 2.65 19.97
N SER A 47 24.43 2.39 18.91
CA SER A 47 25.86 2.69 18.86
C SER A 47 26.15 4.14 18.51
N GLU A 48 27.40 4.58 18.81
CA GLU A 48 27.96 5.87 18.34
C GLU A 48 28.00 6.00 16.79
N LYS A 49 27.81 4.89 16.07
CA LYS A 49 27.69 4.88 14.61
C LYS A 49 26.25 4.93 14.11
N GLY A 50 25.23 4.89 15.00
CA GLY A 50 23.82 4.94 14.65
C GLY A 50 23.22 3.58 14.24
N TYR A 51 23.67 2.51 14.86
CA TYR A 51 23.20 1.14 14.64
C TYR A 51 22.55 0.58 15.90
N LEU A 52 21.49 -0.21 15.73
CA LEU A 52 20.92 -1.03 16.81
C LEU A 52 21.93 -2.13 17.17
N LEU A 53 22.40 -2.15 18.41
CA LEU A 53 23.43 -3.09 18.87
C LEU A 53 22.85 -4.29 19.62
N SER A 54 21.74 -4.10 20.29
CA SER A 54 21.15 -5.09 21.19
C SER A 54 19.65 -4.90 21.24
N PHE A 55 18.93 -6.01 21.32
CA PHE A 55 17.50 -6.06 21.60
C PHE A 55 17.20 -7.23 22.52
N LYS A 56 16.93 -6.96 23.79
CA LYS A 56 16.80 -7.97 24.84
C LYS A 56 15.42 -7.94 25.47
N ALA A 57 14.88 -9.11 25.81
CA ALA A 57 13.76 -9.18 26.75
C ALA A 57 14.19 -8.64 28.12
N ALA A 58 13.37 -7.80 28.74
CA ALA A 58 13.72 -7.11 29.99
C ALA A 58 13.82 -8.07 31.18
N ASP A 59 12.96 -9.09 31.22
CA ASP A 59 12.86 -10.08 32.31
C ASP A 59 13.97 -11.13 32.31
N SER A 60 14.27 -11.66 31.11
CA SER A 60 15.22 -12.79 30.96
C SER A 60 16.62 -12.35 30.49
N ASN A 61 16.81 -11.08 30.08
CA ASN A 61 18.00 -10.59 29.41
C ASN A 61 18.38 -11.40 28.14
N THR A 62 17.46 -12.16 27.58
CA THR A 62 17.66 -12.91 26.34
C THR A 62 17.91 -11.96 25.18
N GLU A 63 19.05 -12.11 24.51
CA GLU A 63 19.43 -11.29 23.34
C GLU A 63 18.80 -11.86 22.07
N TYR A 64 17.96 -11.05 21.42
CA TYR A 64 17.27 -11.42 20.20
C TYR A 64 17.94 -10.91 18.93
N GLN A 65 18.83 -9.93 19.00
CA GLN A 65 19.52 -9.47 17.80
C GLN A 65 20.41 -10.55 17.20
N LEU A 66 20.43 -10.67 15.88
CA LEU A 66 21.36 -11.54 15.17
C LEU A 66 22.80 -11.02 15.34
N LYS A 67 23.72 -11.91 15.70
CA LYS A 67 25.14 -11.58 15.73
C LYS A 67 25.63 -11.26 14.30
N ASP A 68 26.58 -10.35 14.23
CA ASP A 68 27.27 -10.00 12.98
C ASP A 68 26.42 -9.28 11.92
N SER A 69 25.21 -8.89 12.27
CA SER A 69 24.32 -8.10 11.41
C SER A 69 24.50 -6.60 11.66
N LEU A 70 24.58 -5.83 10.58
CA LEU A 70 24.54 -4.38 10.65
C LEU A 70 23.08 -3.93 10.57
N ASN A 71 22.58 -3.34 11.65
CA ASN A 71 21.20 -2.87 11.78
C ASN A 71 21.19 -1.33 11.90
N PRO A 72 21.32 -0.58 10.80
CA PRO A 72 21.24 0.89 10.87
C PRO A 72 19.89 1.29 11.42
N ILE A 73 19.84 2.31 12.29
CA ILE A 73 18.56 2.86 12.75
C ILE A 73 17.78 3.36 11.55
N MET A 74 18.43 4.08 10.65
CA MET A 74 17.84 4.55 9.41
C MET A 74 18.90 4.68 8.33
N SER A 75 18.52 4.46 7.07
CA SER A 75 19.35 4.72 5.89
C SER A 75 18.64 5.69 4.96
N LEU A 76 19.39 6.43 4.17
CA LEU A 76 18.87 7.28 3.09
C LEU A 76 19.15 6.62 1.75
N ARG A 77 18.22 6.70 0.80
CA ARG A 77 18.49 6.38 -0.61
C ARG A 77 18.50 7.70 -1.41
N ILE A 78 19.65 8.04 -1.93
CA ILE A 78 19.89 9.24 -2.73
C ILE A 78 20.47 8.78 -4.07
N GLU A 79 19.89 9.22 -5.19
CA GLU A 79 20.33 8.80 -6.54
C GLU A 79 20.46 7.29 -6.70
N LYS A 80 19.50 6.54 -6.12
CA LYS A 80 19.45 5.05 -6.08
C LYS A 80 20.52 4.39 -5.19
N GLU A 81 21.43 5.14 -4.57
CA GLU A 81 22.46 4.63 -3.68
C GLU A 81 22.06 4.74 -2.20
N TYR A 82 22.36 3.71 -1.39
CA TYR A 82 22.05 3.69 0.03
C TYR A 82 23.19 4.26 0.86
N LEU A 83 22.90 5.33 1.59
CA LEU A 83 23.77 5.90 2.61
C LEU A 83 23.37 5.38 3.99
N LYS A 84 24.33 4.79 4.71
CA LYS A 84 24.19 4.35 6.11
C LYS A 84 24.81 5.39 7.04
N PRO A 85 24.35 5.51 8.29
CA PRO A 85 24.95 6.43 9.25
C PRO A 85 26.39 6.02 9.56
N LYS A 86 27.25 7.00 9.77
CA LYS A 86 28.67 6.86 10.12
C LYS A 86 28.92 7.24 11.57
N GLN A 87 28.14 8.20 12.08
CA GLN A 87 28.19 8.67 13.46
C GLN A 87 26.79 9.00 13.95
N ALA A 88 26.58 8.92 15.25
CA ALA A 88 25.36 9.35 15.92
C ALA A 88 25.68 10.14 17.19
N LYS A 89 24.76 11.02 17.56
CA LYS A 89 24.74 11.74 18.83
C LYS A 89 23.32 11.68 19.41
N TYR A 90 23.21 11.62 20.71
CA TYR A 90 21.92 11.62 21.37
C TYR A 90 21.91 12.68 22.47
N ASN A 91 20.96 13.61 22.40
CA ASN A 91 20.75 14.65 23.38
C ASN A 91 19.28 15.07 23.39
N ASP A 92 18.68 15.27 24.57
CA ASP A 92 17.32 15.77 24.73
C ASP A 92 16.26 15.06 23.86
N ASN A 93 16.30 13.73 23.82
CA ASN A 93 15.46 12.86 23.00
C ASN A 93 15.65 12.98 21.48
N ILE A 94 16.64 13.72 21.03
CA ILE A 94 17.00 13.82 19.62
C ILE A 94 18.22 12.93 19.33
N LEU A 95 18.01 11.98 18.43
CA LEU A 95 19.08 11.16 17.85
C LEU A 95 19.50 11.79 16.51
N THR A 96 20.67 12.40 16.47
CA THR A 96 21.26 12.92 15.25
C THR A 96 22.10 11.86 14.58
N LEU A 97 21.78 11.49 13.35
CA LEU A 97 22.56 10.57 12.50
C LEU A 97 23.36 11.38 11.49
N ASP A 98 24.66 11.15 11.40
CA ASP A 98 25.56 11.75 10.40
C ASP A 98 25.95 10.69 9.37
N PHE A 99 25.64 10.97 8.10
CA PHE A 99 25.90 10.08 6.96
C PHE A 99 27.21 10.41 6.23
N GLY A 100 27.92 11.43 6.70
CA GLY A 100 29.08 12.01 6.01
C GLY A 100 28.66 13.10 5.03
N ASN A 101 29.64 13.83 4.48
CA ASN A 101 29.41 14.95 3.56
C ASN A 101 28.44 16.01 4.10
N ALA A 102 28.47 16.24 5.41
CA ALA A 102 27.57 17.12 6.16
C ALA A 102 26.08 16.72 6.12
N ILE A 103 25.71 15.59 5.53
CA ILE A 103 24.33 15.09 5.51
C ILE A 103 23.96 14.56 6.90
N LYS A 104 22.88 15.10 7.48
CA LYS A 104 22.41 14.72 8.80
C LYS A 104 20.90 14.51 8.83
N ALA A 105 20.45 13.60 9.67
CA ALA A 105 19.06 13.41 10.04
C ALA A 105 18.89 13.61 11.55
N GLU A 106 17.83 14.29 11.94
CA GLU A 106 17.40 14.39 13.34
C GLU A 106 16.14 13.57 13.55
N LEU A 107 16.22 12.64 14.49
CA LEU A 107 15.13 11.75 14.86
C LEU A 107 14.66 12.07 16.26
N LEU A 108 13.38 12.32 16.44
CA LEU A 108 12.76 12.32 17.77
C LEU A 108 12.60 10.87 18.22
N VAL A 109 13.13 10.56 19.40
CA VAL A 109 13.01 9.27 20.05
C VAL A 109 12.09 9.42 21.25
N SER A 110 10.92 8.75 21.22
CA SER A 110 10.00 8.76 22.35
C SER A 110 9.94 7.36 22.97
N GLN A 111 10.26 7.30 24.25
CA GLN A 111 10.21 6.06 25.02
C GLN A 111 8.89 5.98 25.76
N ASN A 112 8.12 4.94 25.47
CA ASN A 112 6.84 4.60 26.10
C ASN A 112 7.00 3.31 26.91
N PRO A 113 6.08 2.99 27.82
CA PRO A 113 6.20 1.78 28.65
C PRO A 113 6.36 0.48 27.87
N SER A 114 5.76 0.36 26.67
CA SER A 114 5.74 -0.88 25.88
C SER A 114 6.38 -0.77 24.50
N TYR A 115 6.79 0.41 24.05
CA TYR A 115 7.39 0.62 22.73
C TYR A 115 8.30 1.85 22.70
N LEU A 116 9.14 1.90 21.67
CA LEU A 116 9.99 3.04 21.32
C LEU A 116 9.55 3.59 19.99
N SER A 117 9.16 4.86 19.90
CA SER A 117 8.88 5.49 18.60
C SER A 117 10.05 6.33 18.11
N LEU A 118 10.23 6.34 16.78
CA LEU A 118 11.26 7.06 16.06
C LEU A 118 10.59 7.88 14.95
N GLU A 119 10.80 9.19 14.95
CA GLU A 119 10.22 10.11 13.96
C GLU A 119 11.31 10.95 13.32
N LEU A 120 11.36 11.00 11.99
CA LEU A 120 12.27 11.85 11.24
C LEU A 120 11.77 13.30 11.25
N LEU A 121 12.44 14.16 12.02
CA LEU A 121 12.10 15.58 12.14
C LEU A 121 12.71 16.43 11.05
N SER A 122 13.98 16.18 10.71
CA SER A 122 14.70 17.01 9.75
C SER A 122 15.77 16.24 8.99
N LEU A 123 16.09 16.72 7.79
CA LEU A 123 17.24 16.34 6.98
C LEU A 123 18.01 17.59 6.61
N SER A 124 19.32 17.61 6.88
CA SER A 124 20.21 18.73 6.57
C SER A 124 21.18 18.36 5.45
N ASN A 125 21.44 19.33 4.55
CA ASN A 125 22.34 19.18 3.41
C ASN A 125 21.97 18.03 2.45
N VAL A 126 20.68 17.72 2.34
CA VAL A 126 20.13 16.77 1.39
C VAL A 126 19.47 17.53 0.25
N ASN A 127 19.79 17.17 -0.97
CA ASN A 127 18.99 17.62 -2.11
C ASN A 127 17.71 16.77 -2.18
N PHE A 128 16.55 17.38 -1.89
CA PHE A 128 15.26 16.69 -1.91
C PHE A 128 14.82 16.25 -3.31
N GLU A 129 15.40 16.82 -4.38
CA GLU A 129 15.12 16.35 -5.74
C GLU A 129 15.75 15.00 -6.03
N THR A 130 16.87 14.68 -5.37
CA THR A 130 17.60 13.42 -5.54
C THR A 130 17.36 12.42 -4.40
N LEU A 131 16.71 12.84 -3.32
CA LEU A 131 16.31 11.95 -2.23
C LEU A 131 15.17 11.05 -2.69
N ASP A 132 15.42 9.76 -2.83
CA ASP A 132 14.40 8.77 -3.19
C ASP A 132 13.52 8.39 -1.99
N LEU A 133 14.14 7.99 -0.88
CA LEU A 133 13.43 7.48 0.30
C LEU A 133 14.31 7.45 1.55
N VAL A 134 13.66 7.28 2.69
CA VAL A 134 14.27 6.84 3.95
C VAL A 134 13.85 5.41 4.25
N LEU A 135 14.78 4.61 4.78
CA LEU A 135 14.57 3.20 5.13
C LEU A 135 14.91 2.99 6.60
N TRP A 136 13.94 2.50 7.37
CA TRP A 136 14.09 2.06 8.76
C TRP A 136 14.57 0.62 8.80
N GLY A 137 15.68 0.36 9.51
CA GLY A 137 16.32 -0.94 9.55
C GLY A 137 17.14 -1.28 8.30
N PRO A 138 17.31 -2.60 7.98
CA PRO A 138 16.66 -3.78 8.56
C PRO A 138 17.04 -4.03 10.02
N TYR A 139 16.06 -4.39 10.87
CA TYR A 139 16.29 -4.82 12.24
C TYR A 139 16.24 -6.34 12.29
N THR A 140 17.39 -6.96 12.12
CA THR A 140 17.51 -8.43 12.08
C THR A 140 17.51 -9.01 13.48
N ASN A 141 16.81 -10.13 13.65
CA ASN A 141 16.67 -10.81 14.94
C ASN A 141 16.64 -12.32 14.77
N LYS A 142 16.79 -13.06 15.89
CA LYS A 142 16.89 -14.53 15.93
C LYS A 142 15.55 -15.25 15.85
N ILE A 143 14.43 -14.51 15.88
CA ILE A 143 13.10 -15.11 15.90
C ILE A 143 12.76 -15.61 14.49
N ASN A 144 12.40 -16.88 14.39
CA ASN A 144 12.01 -17.54 13.13
C ASN A 144 10.80 -18.47 13.28
N GLY A 145 10.13 -18.43 14.43
CA GLY A 145 9.00 -19.32 14.73
C GLY A 145 7.76 -18.96 13.91
N VAL A 146 7.24 -17.75 14.10
CA VAL A 146 6.13 -17.20 13.32
C VAL A 146 6.52 -15.83 12.81
N ILE A 147 6.34 -15.60 11.52
CA ILE A 147 6.63 -14.34 10.85
C ILE A 147 5.34 -13.77 10.30
N GLY A 148 4.82 -12.73 10.94
CA GLY A 148 3.66 -11.97 10.50
C GLY A 148 4.07 -10.88 9.52
N GLU A 149 4.21 -11.25 8.26
CA GLU A 149 4.76 -10.42 7.19
C GLU A 149 4.08 -9.05 7.08
N THR A 150 2.77 -9.07 6.91
CA THR A 150 1.94 -7.86 6.78
C THR A 150 1.81 -7.12 8.11
N VAL A 151 1.66 -7.86 9.20
CA VAL A 151 1.50 -7.26 10.55
C VAL A 151 2.78 -6.61 11.05
N GLY A 152 3.95 -7.06 10.56
CA GLY A 152 5.24 -6.55 11.02
C GLY A 152 5.64 -7.07 12.39
N VAL A 153 5.20 -8.28 12.75
CA VAL A 153 5.51 -8.93 14.03
C VAL A 153 6.13 -10.29 13.79
N VAL A 154 7.18 -10.59 14.52
CA VAL A 154 7.79 -11.92 14.58
C VAL A 154 7.73 -12.44 16.00
N ARG A 155 7.48 -13.74 16.19
CA ARG A 155 7.42 -14.34 17.52
C ARG A 155 7.98 -15.76 17.57
N ASP A 156 8.53 -16.12 18.71
CA ASP A 156 8.73 -17.51 19.13
C ASP A 156 7.60 -17.95 20.09
N SER A 157 7.86 -18.90 20.97
CA SER A 157 6.90 -19.38 21.97
C SER A 157 6.75 -18.45 23.19
N THR A 158 7.68 -17.52 23.41
CA THR A 158 7.80 -16.74 24.65
C THR A 158 7.78 -15.24 24.41
N PHE A 159 8.41 -14.78 23.33
CA PHE A 159 8.65 -13.37 23.05
C PHE A 159 8.31 -13.01 21.62
N ALA A 160 7.89 -11.78 21.42
CA ALA A 160 7.61 -11.21 20.13
C ALA A 160 8.31 -9.87 19.95
N MET A 161 8.75 -9.60 18.73
CA MET A 161 9.27 -8.30 18.30
C MET A 161 8.41 -7.77 17.16
N GLY A 162 8.21 -6.46 17.11
CA GLY A 162 7.42 -5.85 16.06
C GLY A 162 7.90 -4.47 15.65
N ILE A 163 7.55 -4.12 14.42
CA ILE A 163 7.60 -2.76 13.87
C ILE A 163 6.20 -2.35 13.48
N GLN A 164 5.83 -1.11 13.75
CA GLN A 164 4.56 -0.52 13.31
C GLN A 164 4.83 0.82 12.65
N SER A 165 4.29 1.01 11.45
CA SER A 165 4.23 2.33 10.80
C SER A 165 3.22 3.22 11.52
N LEU A 166 3.63 4.44 11.89
CA LEU A 166 2.81 5.36 12.68
C LEU A 166 2.13 6.45 11.86
N ASN A 167 2.29 6.41 10.54
CA ASN A 167 1.51 7.22 9.61
C ASN A 167 1.39 6.52 8.25
N ILE A 168 0.42 6.97 7.47
CA ILE A 168 0.04 6.34 6.20
C ILE A 168 1.14 6.37 5.13
N LYS A 169 2.05 7.33 5.17
CA LYS A 169 3.14 7.46 4.20
C LYS A 169 4.34 6.55 4.49
N THR A 170 4.41 6.00 5.71
CA THR A 170 5.42 5.01 6.09
C THR A 170 4.92 3.62 5.77
N LEU A 171 5.54 2.98 4.81
CA LEU A 171 5.17 1.66 4.30
C LEU A 171 5.99 0.56 4.97
N GLY A 172 5.41 -0.62 5.15
CA GLY A 172 6.12 -1.78 5.63
C GLY A 172 7.10 -2.34 4.61
N GLY A 173 8.23 -2.87 5.09
CA GLY A 173 9.17 -3.63 4.30
C GLY A 173 10.23 -2.82 3.56
N TYR A 174 10.53 -3.26 2.36
CA TYR A 174 11.57 -2.73 1.50
C TYR A 174 10.99 -2.42 0.12
N PRO A 175 11.34 -1.29 -0.51
CA PRO A 175 10.80 -0.94 -1.83
C PRO A 175 11.23 -1.95 -2.89
N TRP A 176 10.27 -2.75 -3.33
CA TRP A 176 10.49 -3.77 -4.36
C TRP A 176 10.76 -3.17 -5.74
N ASN A 177 10.02 -2.11 -6.04
CA ASN A 177 10.11 -1.39 -7.30
C ASN A 177 9.76 0.09 -7.09
N GLU A 178 9.79 0.88 -8.14
CA GLU A 178 9.49 2.32 -8.05
C GLU A 178 7.97 2.60 -7.93
N SER A 179 7.11 1.63 -8.15
CA SER A 179 5.67 1.80 -7.98
C SER A 179 5.17 1.59 -6.55
N ASP A 180 6.04 1.17 -5.61
CA ASP A 180 5.70 0.87 -4.21
C ASP A 180 4.51 -0.08 -4.07
N ARG A 181 4.37 -0.99 -5.02
CA ARG A 181 3.34 -2.03 -4.97
C ARG A 181 3.93 -3.34 -4.48
N MET A 182 3.10 -4.10 -3.77
CA MET A 182 3.42 -5.48 -3.48
C MET A 182 3.42 -6.30 -4.77
N PRO A 183 4.38 -7.22 -4.98
CA PRO A 183 4.29 -8.18 -6.07
C PRO A 183 2.97 -8.95 -5.97
N ALA A 184 2.24 -9.00 -7.05
CA ALA A 184 1.00 -9.77 -7.14
C ALA A 184 1.16 -10.82 -8.23
N PHE A 185 0.66 -12.02 -7.96
CA PHE A 185 0.40 -13.01 -9.00
C PHE A 185 -0.99 -12.74 -9.55
N ASP A 186 -1.09 -12.58 -10.85
CA ASP A 186 -2.37 -12.61 -11.52
C ASP A 186 -2.68 -14.08 -11.86
N ILE A 187 -3.58 -14.66 -11.10
CA ILE A 187 -4.02 -16.03 -11.30
C ILE A 187 -4.72 -16.26 -12.65
N PHE A 188 -5.23 -15.17 -13.24
CA PHE A 188 -5.92 -15.25 -14.53
C PHE A 188 -4.94 -15.16 -15.72
N ASP A 189 -3.71 -14.72 -15.49
CA ASP A 189 -2.64 -14.73 -16.51
C ASP A 189 -1.92 -16.11 -16.58
N GLN A 190 -2.31 -17.08 -15.76
CA GLN A 190 -1.68 -18.40 -15.71
C GLN A 190 -2.59 -19.46 -16.31
N GLU A 191 -2.04 -20.23 -17.23
CA GLU A 191 -2.74 -21.36 -17.88
C GLU A 191 -3.02 -22.49 -16.85
N ASP A 192 -2.17 -22.68 -15.85
CA ASP A 192 -2.35 -23.65 -14.78
C ASP A 192 -1.86 -23.08 -13.43
N PRO A 193 -2.77 -22.79 -12.49
CA PRO A 193 -2.42 -22.33 -11.15
C PRO A 193 -1.60 -23.33 -10.32
N THR A 194 -1.58 -24.60 -10.70
CA THR A 194 -0.80 -25.63 -9.99
C THR A 194 0.69 -25.58 -10.33
N ASP A 195 1.07 -24.88 -11.40
CA ASP A 195 2.47 -24.66 -11.81
C ASP A 195 3.22 -23.62 -10.95
N LEU A 196 2.56 -23.05 -9.94
CA LEU A 196 3.20 -22.18 -8.96
C LEU A 196 4.11 -22.99 -8.04
N HIS A 197 5.32 -23.25 -8.49
CA HIS A 197 6.33 -23.89 -7.66
C HIS A 197 6.73 -22.96 -6.49
N PRO A 198 6.76 -23.46 -5.24
CA PRO A 198 7.17 -22.68 -4.08
C PRO A 198 8.50 -21.95 -4.23
N GLU A 199 9.46 -22.52 -4.94
CA GLU A 199 10.75 -21.89 -5.23
C GLU A 199 10.64 -20.64 -6.11
N ASN A 200 9.60 -20.53 -6.93
CA ASN A 200 9.36 -19.35 -7.78
C ASN A 200 8.53 -18.27 -7.06
N VAL A 201 7.71 -18.66 -6.11
CA VAL A 201 6.76 -17.80 -5.40
C VAL A 201 7.36 -17.22 -4.13
N THR A 202 8.06 -18.03 -3.33
CA THR A 202 8.56 -17.67 -2.01
C THR A 202 9.45 -16.41 -2.00
N PRO A 203 10.40 -16.20 -2.94
CA PRO A 203 11.21 -14.99 -2.94
C PRO A 203 10.42 -13.71 -3.20
N VAL A 204 9.25 -13.81 -3.81
CA VAL A 204 8.39 -12.67 -4.15
C VAL A 204 7.53 -12.25 -2.97
N LEU A 205 7.04 -13.19 -2.18
CA LEU A 205 6.09 -12.94 -1.08
C LEU A 205 6.67 -12.06 0.03
N TYR A 206 7.97 -12.16 0.31
CA TYR A 206 8.60 -11.51 1.45
C TYR A 206 9.31 -10.19 1.15
N ARG A 207 9.14 -9.61 -0.03
CA ARG A 207 10.01 -8.50 -0.47
C ARG A 207 9.63 -7.13 0.04
N VAL A 208 8.36 -6.89 0.19
CA VAL A 208 7.80 -5.57 0.54
C VAL A 208 7.09 -5.56 1.89
N GLU A 209 7.07 -6.69 2.59
CA GLU A 209 6.39 -6.78 3.87
C GLU A 209 7.28 -6.37 5.04
N ALA A 210 6.65 -5.88 6.10
CA ALA A 210 7.33 -5.32 7.25
C ALA A 210 8.18 -6.35 8.01
N ALA A 211 7.81 -7.62 7.97
CA ALA A 211 8.59 -8.73 8.51
C ALA A 211 8.88 -9.77 7.44
N LYS A 212 10.08 -10.31 7.40
CA LYS A 212 10.48 -11.36 6.47
C LYS A 212 11.53 -12.29 7.05
N PRO A 213 11.62 -13.56 6.59
CA PRO A 213 12.69 -14.44 6.98
C PRO A 213 14.05 -13.95 6.45
N VAL A 214 15.11 -14.20 7.24
CA VAL A 214 16.50 -14.04 6.84
C VAL A 214 17.31 -15.23 7.35
N PRO A 215 18.49 -15.52 6.83
CA PRO A 215 19.33 -16.59 7.36
C PRO A 215 19.55 -16.43 8.87
N GLY A 216 19.15 -17.42 9.65
CA GLY A 216 19.30 -17.47 11.10
C GLY A 216 18.22 -16.72 11.91
N GLY A 217 17.16 -16.20 11.26
CA GLY A 217 16.10 -15.50 11.97
C GLY A 217 15.12 -14.76 11.05
N SER A 218 14.80 -13.54 11.42
CA SER A 218 13.93 -12.66 10.65
C SER A 218 14.45 -11.21 10.65
N SER A 219 13.83 -10.36 9.85
CA SER A 219 14.08 -8.92 9.86
C SER A 219 12.78 -8.13 9.86
N LEU A 220 12.81 -6.96 10.49
CA LEU A 220 11.74 -5.96 10.52
C LEU A 220 12.20 -4.73 9.76
N GLN A 221 11.34 -4.18 8.90
CA GLN A 221 11.66 -3.03 8.05
C GLN A 221 10.45 -2.17 7.75
N ALA A 222 10.71 -0.87 7.54
CA ALA A 222 9.73 0.07 6.99
C ALA A 222 10.45 1.14 6.17
N TYR A 223 9.72 1.86 5.33
CA TYR A 223 10.32 2.95 4.55
C TYR A 223 9.29 4.04 4.25
N THR A 224 9.77 5.24 3.96
CA THR A 224 8.97 6.33 3.41
C THR A 224 9.64 6.85 2.16
N ARG A 225 8.91 6.80 1.04
CA ARG A 225 9.38 7.38 -0.22
C ARG A 225 9.13 8.89 -0.24
N ASN A 226 10.08 9.63 -0.80
CA ASN A 226 9.84 11.02 -1.18
C ASN A 226 8.99 11.05 -2.47
N ARG A 227 7.77 11.55 -2.37
CA ARG A 227 6.79 11.62 -3.46
C ARG A 227 6.61 13.03 -4.03
N MET A 228 7.48 13.96 -3.61
CA MET A 228 7.42 15.38 -4.05
C MET A 228 7.75 15.58 -5.54
N GLN A 229 8.33 14.55 -6.19
CA GLN A 229 8.70 14.59 -7.61
C GLN A 229 7.89 13.55 -8.40
N SER A 230 7.62 13.88 -9.68
CA SER A 230 7.03 12.91 -10.60
C SER A 230 7.96 11.73 -10.84
N ARG A 231 7.39 10.55 -11.07
CA ARG A 231 8.15 9.30 -11.27
C ARG A 231 7.56 8.47 -12.40
N LEU A 232 8.42 7.84 -13.16
CA LEU A 232 8.00 6.77 -14.06
C LEU A 232 7.86 5.47 -13.26
N ILE A 233 6.67 4.90 -13.29
CA ILE A 233 6.32 3.63 -12.63
C ILE A 233 5.76 2.64 -13.64
N SER A 234 5.73 1.36 -13.25
CA SER A 234 5.06 0.30 -14.00
C SER A 234 3.93 -0.27 -13.17
N ASP A 235 2.69 -0.18 -13.63
CA ASP A 235 1.50 -0.76 -12.99
C ASP A 235 0.35 -0.92 -14.00
N PHE A 236 -0.73 -1.61 -13.64
CA PHE A 236 -1.91 -1.83 -14.49
C PHE A 236 -1.57 -2.37 -15.89
N ASN A 237 -0.55 -3.21 -15.99
CA ASN A 237 0.01 -3.71 -17.26
C ASN A 237 0.51 -2.62 -18.22
N HIS A 238 0.80 -1.43 -17.71
CA HIS A 238 1.54 -0.40 -18.40
C HIS A 238 3.00 -0.43 -17.96
N GLU A 239 3.92 -0.42 -18.91
CA GLU A 239 5.36 -0.33 -18.61
C GLU A 239 5.75 1.04 -18.10
N LYS A 240 5.04 2.08 -18.57
CA LYS A 240 5.28 3.47 -18.22
C LYS A 240 3.98 4.17 -17.85
N ILE A 241 3.90 4.60 -16.60
CA ILE A 241 2.91 5.54 -16.09
C ILE A 241 3.69 6.68 -15.45
N LEU A 242 3.33 7.92 -15.77
CA LEU A 242 3.89 9.09 -15.09
C LEU A 242 3.07 9.37 -13.83
N ALA A 243 3.54 8.84 -12.68
CA ALA A 243 2.97 9.17 -11.39
C ALA A 243 3.23 10.66 -11.09
N PRO A 244 2.19 11.46 -10.79
CA PRO A 244 2.35 12.87 -10.47
C PRO A 244 3.10 13.06 -9.14
N PRO A 245 3.67 14.25 -8.90
CA PRO A 245 4.14 14.60 -7.58
C PRO A 245 2.97 14.63 -6.58
N TYR A 246 3.25 14.28 -5.34
CA TYR A 246 2.27 14.30 -4.26
C TYR A 246 2.91 14.92 -3.02
N ASP A 247 2.35 16.06 -2.58
CA ASP A 247 2.86 16.82 -1.44
C ASP A 247 2.26 16.30 -0.14
N ASP A 248 2.98 15.38 0.50
CA ASP A 248 2.69 14.87 1.85
C ASP A 248 3.80 15.21 2.86
N GLY A 249 4.65 16.22 2.52
CA GLY A 249 5.85 16.56 3.26
C GLY A 249 7.05 15.65 2.94
N GLY A 250 6.95 14.82 1.91
CA GLY A 250 8.02 13.93 1.46
C GLY A 250 8.43 12.91 2.54
N ALA A 251 9.75 12.77 2.76
CA ALA A 251 10.28 11.85 3.76
C ALA A 251 10.17 12.37 5.21
N ILE A 252 10.08 13.69 5.39
CA ILE A 252 9.99 14.30 6.73
C ILE A 252 8.68 13.88 7.42
N GLY A 253 8.76 13.58 8.72
CA GLY A 253 7.65 13.03 9.49
C GLY A 253 7.47 11.50 9.30
N SER A 254 8.36 10.82 8.54
CA SER A 254 8.41 9.35 8.55
C SER A 254 8.53 8.85 9.98
N LYS A 255 7.65 7.94 10.40
CA LYS A 255 7.57 7.53 11.81
C LYS A 255 7.25 6.06 11.97
N ILE A 256 7.97 5.41 12.88
CA ILE A 256 7.78 4.00 13.26
C ILE A 256 7.73 3.83 14.77
N ALA A 257 7.14 2.73 15.21
CA ALA A 257 7.36 2.17 16.55
C ALA A 257 8.08 0.83 16.46
N LEU A 258 8.99 0.59 17.41
CA LEU A 258 9.59 -0.71 17.68
C LEU A 258 9.11 -1.20 19.05
N PHE A 259 8.74 -2.46 19.15
CA PHE A 259 8.35 -3.07 20.42
C PHE A 259 8.87 -4.50 20.54
N GLY A 260 9.02 -4.93 21.79
CA GLY A 260 9.36 -6.31 22.15
C GLY A 260 8.61 -6.67 23.42
N VAL A 261 7.81 -7.74 23.40
CA VAL A 261 6.90 -8.09 24.50
C VAL A 261 6.73 -9.60 24.62
N PRO A 262 6.34 -10.13 25.80
CA PRO A 262 5.83 -11.49 25.92
C PRO A 262 4.69 -11.75 24.91
N VAL A 263 4.62 -12.96 24.34
CA VAL A 263 3.69 -13.31 23.25
C VAL A 263 2.23 -13.02 23.59
N ASP A 264 1.83 -13.25 24.83
CA ASP A 264 0.45 -13.01 25.31
C ASP A 264 0.08 -11.51 25.37
N LYS A 265 1.05 -10.61 25.30
CA LYS A 265 0.86 -9.15 25.36
C LYS A 265 0.85 -8.46 23.99
N VAL A 266 1.14 -9.18 22.91
CA VAL A 266 1.32 -8.58 21.57
C VAL A 266 0.12 -7.76 21.13
N LEU A 267 -1.08 -8.35 21.10
CA LEU A 267 -2.29 -7.64 20.65
C LEU A 267 -2.62 -6.45 21.55
N LYS A 268 -2.45 -6.59 22.87
CA LYS A 268 -2.66 -5.48 23.79
C LYS A 268 -1.70 -4.33 23.50
N THR A 269 -0.42 -4.63 23.26
CA THR A 269 0.61 -3.62 22.94
C THR A 269 0.28 -2.90 21.64
N ILE A 270 -0.10 -3.63 20.58
CA ILE A 270 -0.49 -3.03 19.30
C ILE A 270 -1.73 -2.13 19.49
N GLY A 271 -2.77 -2.61 20.16
CA GLY A 271 -3.96 -1.80 20.42
C GLY A 271 -3.68 -0.54 21.24
N THR A 272 -2.80 -0.63 22.25
CA THR A 272 -2.35 0.54 23.03
C THR A 272 -1.61 1.53 22.13
N LEU A 273 -0.68 1.05 21.33
CA LEU A 273 0.10 1.85 20.39
C LEU A 273 -0.81 2.57 19.37
N GLU A 274 -1.80 1.87 18.81
CA GLU A 274 -2.76 2.47 17.87
C GLU A 274 -3.51 3.65 18.51
N VAL A 275 -3.95 3.50 19.75
CA VAL A 275 -4.70 4.55 20.47
C VAL A 275 -3.78 5.72 20.83
N GLU A 276 -2.59 5.45 21.38
CA GLU A 276 -1.65 6.50 21.82
C GLU A 276 -1.08 7.31 20.65
N GLU A 277 -0.88 6.66 19.50
CA GLU A 277 -0.35 7.31 18.30
C GLU A 277 -1.44 7.82 17.33
N GLY A 278 -2.72 7.69 17.72
CA GLY A 278 -3.86 8.19 16.95
C GLY A 278 -4.12 7.46 15.64
N LEU A 279 -3.73 6.20 15.55
CA LEU A 279 -4.00 5.36 14.38
C LEU A 279 -5.47 4.92 14.36
N PRO A 280 -6.01 4.55 13.19
CA PRO A 280 -7.34 3.96 13.13
C PRO A 280 -7.44 2.73 14.04
N HIS A 281 -8.42 2.75 14.92
CA HIS A 281 -8.66 1.69 15.93
C HIS A 281 -10.14 1.32 15.92
N PRO A 282 -10.60 0.51 14.95
CA PRO A 282 -12.02 0.18 14.81
C PRO A 282 -12.48 -0.72 15.96
N MET A 283 -13.65 -0.35 16.50
CA MET A 283 -14.27 -1.01 17.64
C MET A 283 -15.58 -1.68 17.23
N ILE A 284 -15.95 -2.73 17.94
CA ILE A 284 -17.29 -3.34 17.89
C ILE A 284 -17.76 -3.56 19.33
N ASP A 285 -18.86 -2.92 19.68
CA ASP A 285 -19.49 -3.04 21.02
C ASP A 285 -18.51 -2.77 22.17
N GLY A 286 -17.62 -1.79 21.99
CA GLY A 286 -16.66 -1.37 23.01
C GLY A 286 -15.38 -2.20 23.10
N GLU A 287 -15.17 -3.14 22.18
CA GLU A 287 -14.00 -4.00 22.12
C GLU A 287 -13.29 -3.85 20.76
N TRP A 288 -11.96 -3.87 20.75
CA TRP A 288 -11.17 -3.76 19.51
C TRP A 288 -11.44 -4.95 18.58
N VAL A 289 -11.61 -4.69 17.27
CA VAL A 289 -11.96 -5.71 16.28
C VAL A 289 -10.95 -6.87 16.17
N LYS A 290 -9.70 -6.66 16.59
CA LYS A 290 -8.67 -7.71 16.54
C LYS A 290 -8.67 -8.63 17.76
N THR A 291 -9.33 -8.22 18.85
CA THR A 291 -9.45 -9.02 20.08
C THR A 291 -10.86 -9.58 20.28
N LYS A 292 -11.87 -8.94 19.66
CA LYS A 292 -13.27 -9.34 19.84
C LYS A 292 -13.57 -10.69 19.20
N SER A 293 -14.09 -11.60 20.00
CA SER A 293 -14.56 -12.89 19.50
C SER A 293 -15.78 -12.75 18.58
N GLY A 294 -15.85 -13.59 17.53
CA GLY A 294 -17.00 -13.64 16.62
C GLY A 294 -17.11 -12.48 15.62
N VAL A 295 -16.16 -11.56 15.59
CA VAL A 295 -16.15 -10.45 14.64
C VAL A 295 -16.01 -10.91 13.19
N ASN A 296 -15.40 -12.06 12.98
CA ASN A 296 -15.24 -12.72 11.68
C ASN A 296 -16.40 -13.66 11.33
N ALA A 297 -17.53 -13.54 12.05
CA ALA A 297 -18.72 -14.35 11.77
C ALA A 297 -19.19 -14.16 10.32
N SER A 298 -19.77 -15.23 9.79
CA SER A 298 -20.35 -15.24 8.44
C SER A 298 -21.45 -14.21 8.27
N TYR A 299 -21.67 -13.76 7.05
CA TYR A 299 -22.67 -12.78 6.69
C TYR A 299 -23.48 -13.21 5.48
N MET A 300 -24.67 -12.64 5.34
CA MET A 300 -25.53 -12.83 4.18
C MET A 300 -25.24 -11.74 3.16
N ILE A 301 -25.00 -12.13 1.91
CA ILE A 301 -24.92 -11.22 0.76
C ILE A 301 -26.19 -11.36 -0.06
N MET A 302 -26.94 -10.29 -0.21
CA MET A 302 -28.19 -10.29 -0.96
C MET A 302 -28.43 -8.95 -1.68
N SER A 303 -29.13 -9.03 -2.80
CA SER A 303 -29.80 -7.87 -3.41
C SER A 303 -31.27 -7.91 -3.03
N PHE A 304 -31.83 -6.77 -2.65
CA PHE A 304 -33.24 -6.63 -2.26
C PHE A 304 -33.78 -5.24 -2.63
N THR A 305 -35.08 -5.17 -2.75
CA THR A 305 -35.83 -3.91 -2.92
C THR A 305 -36.56 -3.56 -1.62
N GLU A 306 -37.23 -2.41 -1.56
CA GLU A 306 -38.03 -2.03 -0.39
C GLU A 306 -39.11 -3.09 -0.06
N SER A 307 -39.70 -3.70 -1.07
CA SER A 307 -40.71 -4.76 -0.90
C SER A 307 -40.14 -6.10 -0.37
N ASP A 308 -38.85 -6.37 -0.61
CA ASP A 308 -38.20 -7.64 -0.26
C ASP A 308 -37.35 -7.55 1.02
N PHE A 309 -37.16 -6.35 1.55
CA PHE A 309 -36.22 -6.14 2.65
C PHE A 309 -36.57 -6.95 3.90
N ASP A 310 -37.84 -6.98 4.30
CA ASP A 310 -38.28 -7.77 5.47
C ASP A 310 -38.04 -9.27 5.26
N LYS A 311 -38.17 -9.77 4.02
CA LYS A 311 -37.82 -11.15 3.66
C LYS A 311 -36.32 -11.39 3.77
N ALA A 312 -35.48 -10.45 3.29
CA ALA A 312 -34.04 -10.54 3.40
C ALA A 312 -33.58 -10.59 4.87
N LEU A 313 -34.16 -9.73 5.73
CA LEU A 313 -33.91 -9.75 7.16
C LEU A 313 -34.32 -11.09 7.82
N ASN A 314 -35.49 -11.61 7.45
CA ASN A 314 -35.96 -12.87 8.01
C ASN A 314 -35.07 -14.04 7.61
N ILE A 315 -34.63 -14.12 6.34
CA ILE A 315 -33.70 -15.16 5.87
C ILE A 315 -32.36 -15.04 6.62
N THR A 316 -31.82 -13.84 6.78
CA THR A 316 -30.57 -13.59 7.50
C THR A 316 -30.70 -14.05 8.96
N SER A 317 -31.79 -13.68 9.65
CA SER A 317 -32.06 -14.08 11.03
C SER A 317 -32.26 -15.59 11.18
N GLN A 318 -33.02 -16.23 10.28
CA GLN A 318 -33.24 -17.69 10.30
C GLN A 318 -31.95 -18.47 10.05
N ALA A 319 -31.03 -17.92 9.26
CA ALA A 319 -29.69 -18.48 9.06
C ALA A 319 -28.77 -18.31 10.28
N GLY A 320 -29.21 -17.61 11.34
CA GLY A 320 -28.39 -17.32 12.52
C GLY A 320 -27.29 -16.31 12.26
N LEU A 321 -27.44 -15.47 11.22
CA LEU A 321 -26.45 -14.48 10.82
C LEU A 321 -26.80 -13.08 11.34
N ASN A 322 -25.80 -12.34 11.78
CA ASN A 322 -25.95 -10.99 12.34
C ASN A 322 -25.56 -9.88 11.38
N TYR A 323 -25.19 -10.23 10.14
CA TYR A 323 -24.72 -9.28 9.14
C TYR A 323 -25.45 -9.52 7.83
N LEU A 324 -26.02 -8.44 7.26
CA LEU A 324 -26.64 -8.41 5.95
C LEU A 324 -25.92 -7.36 5.09
N TYR A 325 -25.44 -7.80 3.97
CA TYR A 325 -24.58 -7.02 3.09
C TYR A 325 -25.29 -6.85 1.74
N TYR A 326 -25.54 -5.60 1.36
CA TYR A 326 -26.17 -5.30 0.08
C TYR A 326 -25.14 -5.34 -1.04
N TYR A 327 -25.33 -6.25 -1.97
CA TYR A 327 -24.44 -6.44 -3.12
C TYR A 327 -24.99 -5.87 -4.43
N GLY A 328 -26.27 -5.60 -4.54
CA GLY A 328 -26.91 -5.11 -5.75
C GLY A 328 -26.46 -3.72 -6.19
N LYS A 329 -27.21 -3.13 -7.10
CA LYS A 329 -27.04 -1.74 -7.51
C LYS A 329 -27.35 -0.78 -6.36
N THR A 330 -26.40 -0.59 -5.45
CA THR A 330 -26.51 0.42 -4.40
C THR A 330 -26.50 1.83 -5.01
N PHE A 331 -25.67 2.02 -6.04
CA PHE A 331 -25.39 3.31 -6.65
C PHE A 331 -25.80 3.34 -8.12
N GLU A 332 -26.22 4.51 -8.60
CA GLU A 332 -26.52 4.74 -10.01
C GLU A 332 -25.28 4.56 -10.89
N SER A 333 -24.12 4.99 -10.36
CA SER A 333 -22.79 4.84 -10.96
C SER A 333 -21.73 4.71 -9.86
N TRP A 334 -20.61 4.10 -10.17
CA TRP A 334 -19.40 4.19 -9.36
C TRP A 334 -18.76 5.56 -9.60
N GLY A 335 -18.37 6.25 -8.53
CA GLY A 335 -17.78 7.58 -8.56
C GLY A 335 -18.39 8.51 -7.51
N HIS A 336 -19.50 9.14 -7.82
CA HIS A 336 -20.23 10.01 -6.87
C HIS A 336 -20.93 9.24 -5.75
N PHE A 337 -21.21 7.96 -5.94
CA PHE A 337 -21.94 7.12 -5.00
C PHE A 337 -23.35 7.64 -4.70
N GLU A 338 -24.01 8.25 -5.69
CA GLU A 338 -25.42 8.56 -5.59
C GLU A 338 -26.26 7.28 -5.55
N LEU A 339 -27.20 7.21 -4.61
CA LEU A 339 -28.04 6.03 -4.43
C LEU A 339 -28.96 5.81 -5.62
N ASP A 340 -29.05 4.56 -6.07
CA ASP A 340 -29.98 4.18 -7.16
C ASP A 340 -31.43 4.39 -6.69
N LYS A 341 -32.13 5.32 -7.35
CA LYS A 341 -33.50 5.73 -7.00
C LYS A 341 -34.52 4.62 -7.12
N LYS A 342 -34.25 3.60 -7.93
CA LYS A 342 -35.12 2.43 -8.06
C LYS A 342 -35.14 1.60 -6.78
N TYR A 343 -33.99 1.46 -6.13
CA TYR A 343 -33.83 0.66 -4.91
C TYR A 343 -33.94 1.50 -3.65
N PHE A 344 -33.61 2.78 -3.73
CA PHE A 344 -33.64 3.72 -2.61
C PHE A 344 -34.43 4.99 -2.97
N PRO A 345 -35.76 4.88 -3.15
CA PRO A 345 -36.58 5.97 -3.71
C PRO A 345 -36.60 7.24 -2.85
N LYS A 346 -36.37 7.12 -1.54
CA LYS A 346 -36.25 8.26 -0.59
C LYS A 346 -34.80 8.54 -0.21
N GLY A 347 -33.82 8.05 -1.01
CA GLY A 347 -32.40 8.24 -0.75
C GLY A 347 -31.96 7.73 0.64
N TYR A 348 -31.22 8.54 1.36
CA TYR A 348 -30.69 8.19 2.69
C TYR A 348 -31.79 7.82 3.71
N ALA A 349 -33.01 8.36 3.58
CA ALA A 349 -34.11 8.01 4.46
C ALA A 349 -34.54 6.54 4.31
N THR A 350 -34.48 5.98 3.10
CA THR A 350 -34.74 4.56 2.87
C THR A 350 -33.71 3.70 3.59
N ILE A 351 -32.41 4.02 3.45
CA ILE A 351 -31.35 3.25 4.10
C ILE A 351 -31.43 3.38 5.64
N ARG A 352 -31.71 4.56 6.18
CA ARG A 352 -31.93 4.71 7.63
C ARG A 352 -33.03 3.78 8.14
N SER A 353 -34.17 3.75 7.46
CA SER A 353 -35.27 2.84 7.81
C SER A 353 -34.84 1.37 7.77
N TYR A 354 -34.01 0.98 6.80
CA TYR A 354 -33.48 -0.38 6.71
C TYR A 354 -32.52 -0.67 7.87
N VAL A 355 -31.64 0.26 8.21
CA VAL A 355 -30.70 0.13 9.35
C VAL A 355 -31.45 -0.04 10.66
N GLU A 356 -32.50 0.77 10.92
CA GLU A 356 -33.34 0.69 12.12
C GLU A 356 -34.05 -0.66 12.21
N LYS A 357 -34.72 -1.13 11.14
CA LYS A 357 -35.37 -2.45 11.10
C LYS A 357 -34.37 -3.60 11.28
N ALA A 358 -33.19 -3.50 10.67
CA ALA A 358 -32.16 -4.53 10.84
C ALA A 358 -31.67 -4.59 12.28
N LYS A 359 -31.46 -3.42 12.92
CA LYS A 359 -31.03 -3.31 14.31
C LYS A 359 -32.03 -3.94 15.28
N GLU A 360 -33.36 -3.81 15.05
CA GLU A 360 -34.40 -4.44 15.85
C GLU A 360 -34.27 -5.97 15.86
N LYS A 361 -33.69 -6.56 14.83
CA LYS A 361 -33.42 -8.01 14.70
C LYS A 361 -31.97 -8.39 15.09
N GLY A 362 -31.19 -7.47 15.63
CA GLY A 362 -29.78 -7.69 15.93
C GLY A 362 -28.90 -7.87 14.69
N ILE A 363 -29.37 -7.40 13.52
CA ILE A 363 -28.65 -7.50 12.24
C ILE A 363 -28.00 -6.16 11.92
N ARG A 364 -26.74 -6.19 11.50
CA ARG A 364 -26.00 -5.03 11.00
C ARG A 364 -26.10 -4.99 9.47
N LEU A 365 -26.33 -3.80 8.92
CA LEU A 365 -26.47 -3.62 7.48
C LEU A 365 -25.23 -2.94 6.91
N GLY A 366 -24.78 -3.43 5.76
CA GLY A 366 -23.62 -2.90 5.04
C GLY A 366 -23.81 -2.80 3.54
N THR A 367 -22.81 -2.25 2.88
CA THR A 367 -22.80 -2.11 1.42
C THR A 367 -21.42 -2.40 0.82
N HIS A 368 -21.42 -2.73 -0.46
CA HIS A 368 -20.27 -2.99 -1.29
C HIS A 368 -19.84 -1.74 -2.05
N THR A 369 -18.54 -1.55 -2.21
CA THR A 369 -17.94 -0.52 -3.08
C THR A 369 -16.90 -1.15 -4.00
N LEU A 370 -16.74 -0.59 -5.19
CA LEU A 370 -15.57 -0.81 -6.04
C LEU A 370 -14.60 0.37 -5.88
N SER A 371 -14.18 0.57 -4.66
CA SER A 371 -13.21 1.58 -4.21
C SER A 371 -13.18 2.86 -5.05
N ASN A 372 -12.12 3.14 -5.81
CA ASN A 372 -11.97 4.36 -6.61
C ASN A 372 -12.34 4.19 -8.09
N PHE A 373 -13.12 3.18 -8.44
CA PHE A 373 -13.60 2.98 -9.82
C PHE A 373 -14.67 4.00 -10.18
N ILE A 374 -14.59 4.53 -11.40
CA ILE A 374 -15.54 5.52 -11.93
C ILE A 374 -16.17 5.00 -13.20
N SER A 375 -17.49 4.82 -13.17
CA SER A 375 -18.26 4.42 -14.35
C SER A 375 -18.24 5.49 -15.44
N PRO A 376 -18.22 5.12 -16.73
CA PRO A 376 -18.21 6.11 -17.83
C PRO A 376 -19.43 7.04 -17.88
N ASN A 377 -20.51 6.70 -17.20
CA ASN A 377 -21.74 7.52 -17.09
C ASN A 377 -21.81 8.36 -15.80
N ASP A 378 -20.76 8.33 -14.98
CA ASP A 378 -20.69 9.11 -13.73
C ASP A 378 -20.46 10.60 -14.01
N PRO A 379 -20.98 11.53 -13.19
CA PRO A 379 -20.73 12.96 -13.31
C PRO A 379 -19.25 13.37 -13.29
N PHE A 380 -18.34 12.59 -12.73
CA PHE A 380 -16.89 12.81 -12.86
C PHE A 380 -16.36 12.56 -14.29
N VAL A 381 -17.13 11.89 -15.14
CA VAL A 381 -16.75 11.58 -16.53
C VAL A 381 -17.52 12.41 -17.53
N THR A 382 -18.80 12.63 -17.29
CA THR A 382 -19.72 13.22 -18.27
C THR A 382 -20.73 14.18 -17.62
N PRO A 383 -21.11 15.31 -18.23
CA PRO A 383 -20.72 15.79 -19.57
C PRO A 383 -19.34 16.50 -19.62
N ILE A 384 -18.73 16.81 -18.47
CA ILE A 384 -17.42 17.46 -18.38
C ILE A 384 -16.51 16.56 -17.51
N PRO A 385 -15.44 15.98 -18.10
CA PRO A 385 -14.58 15.09 -17.37
C PRO A 385 -13.75 15.82 -16.29
N ASP A 386 -13.72 15.28 -15.10
CA ASP A 386 -12.89 15.80 -14.00
C ASP A 386 -11.41 15.74 -14.37
N LYS A 387 -10.68 16.79 -14.01
CA LYS A 387 -9.24 16.88 -14.29
C LYS A 387 -8.42 15.88 -13.47
N ARG A 388 -8.98 15.38 -12.38
CA ARG A 388 -8.39 14.41 -11.44
C ARG A 388 -8.63 12.95 -11.81
N LEU A 389 -9.24 12.67 -12.98
CA LEU A 389 -9.19 11.32 -13.55
C LEU A 389 -7.74 10.91 -13.78
N ALA A 390 -7.36 9.72 -13.31
CA ALA A 390 -5.98 9.24 -13.37
C ALA A 390 -5.46 9.16 -14.81
N LYS A 391 -4.20 9.53 -14.98
CA LYS A 391 -3.52 9.54 -16.29
C LYS A 391 -2.43 8.47 -16.35
N VAL A 392 -2.25 7.88 -17.52
CA VAL A 392 -1.03 7.13 -17.84
C VAL A 392 0.13 8.11 -18.07
N GLY A 393 -0.16 9.21 -18.75
CA GLY A 393 0.74 10.30 -19.07
C GLY A 393 0.14 11.21 -20.12
N SER A 394 0.92 12.15 -20.62
CA SER A 394 0.46 13.20 -21.54
C SER A 394 1.42 13.42 -22.69
N SER A 395 0.92 14.04 -23.74
CA SER A 395 1.64 14.62 -24.87
C SER A 395 1.00 15.96 -25.21
N VAL A 396 1.36 16.57 -26.34
CA VAL A 396 0.75 17.79 -26.84
C VAL A 396 0.31 17.62 -28.29
N LEU A 397 -0.72 18.35 -28.69
CA LEU A 397 -1.16 18.41 -30.08
C LEU A 397 -0.10 19.13 -30.95
N THR A 398 0.34 18.50 -32.02
CA THR A 398 1.31 19.11 -32.95
C THR A 398 0.65 20.01 -33.99
N GLN A 399 -0.69 19.94 -34.13
CA GLN A 399 -1.51 20.84 -34.95
C GLN A 399 -2.89 21.04 -34.31
N SER A 400 -3.56 22.15 -34.65
CA SER A 400 -4.95 22.36 -34.26
C SER A 400 -5.89 21.35 -34.93
N ILE A 401 -6.93 20.94 -34.20
CA ILE A 401 -7.96 20.02 -34.71
C ILE A 401 -9.33 20.67 -34.59
N ASP A 402 -10.20 20.39 -35.55
CA ASP A 402 -11.63 20.77 -35.48
C ASP A 402 -12.43 19.73 -34.68
N ASN A 403 -13.75 19.86 -34.65
CA ASN A 403 -14.65 18.98 -33.91
C ASN A 403 -15.01 17.67 -34.64
N THR A 404 -14.44 17.42 -35.83
CA THR A 404 -14.81 16.28 -36.70
C THR A 404 -13.62 15.36 -37.00
N GLN A 405 -12.40 15.85 -36.87
CA GLN A 405 -11.20 15.07 -37.20
C GLN A 405 -11.10 13.77 -36.39
N ASN A 406 -10.83 12.67 -37.10
CA ASN A 406 -10.69 11.32 -36.57
C ASN A 406 -9.24 10.80 -36.54
N GLU A 407 -8.28 11.62 -36.99
CA GLU A 407 -6.84 11.42 -36.78
C GLU A 407 -6.27 12.61 -36.02
N ILE A 408 -5.52 12.35 -34.97
CA ILE A 408 -4.99 13.39 -34.07
C ILE A 408 -3.48 13.27 -34.00
N LEU A 409 -2.76 14.28 -34.45
CA LEU A 409 -1.31 14.34 -34.38
C LEU A 409 -0.82 14.74 -32.99
N ILE A 410 0.10 13.96 -32.46
CA ILE A 410 0.69 14.13 -31.14
C ILE A 410 2.22 14.20 -31.24
N GLU A 411 2.89 14.79 -30.23
CA GLU A 411 4.33 14.94 -30.22
C GLU A 411 5.04 13.60 -29.90
N SER A 412 4.53 12.84 -28.93
CA SER A 412 5.10 11.54 -28.50
C SER A 412 4.02 10.48 -28.32
N PRO A 413 4.27 9.22 -28.72
CA PRO A 413 3.36 8.09 -28.55
C PRO A 413 3.56 7.36 -27.20
N ASP A 414 4.54 7.72 -26.37
CA ASP A 414 5.06 6.91 -25.27
C ASP A 414 4.00 6.38 -24.29
N PHE A 415 2.97 7.16 -24.00
CA PHE A 415 1.90 6.78 -23.08
C PHE A 415 0.65 6.23 -23.78
N PHE A 416 0.57 6.31 -25.10
CA PHE A 416 -0.64 6.02 -25.87
C PHE A 416 -0.61 4.65 -26.55
N ASN A 417 0.58 4.08 -26.76
CA ASN A 417 0.82 2.83 -27.50
C ASN A 417 0.83 1.58 -26.59
N GLN A 418 0.65 1.73 -25.29
CA GLN A 418 0.56 0.64 -24.32
C GLN A 418 -0.86 0.07 -24.32
N MET A 419 -1.12 -0.91 -25.18
CA MET A 419 -2.49 -1.32 -25.50
C MET A 419 -3.00 -2.51 -24.68
N LYS A 420 -2.12 -3.21 -23.95
CA LYS A 420 -2.52 -4.33 -23.10
C LYS A 420 -3.45 -3.82 -21.98
N ASN A 421 -4.62 -4.43 -21.83
CA ASN A 421 -5.66 -4.05 -20.86
C ASN A 421 -6.19 -2.60 -20.96
N ASN A 422 -5.89 -1.90 -22.03
CA ASN A 422 -6.43 -0.57 -22.31
C ASN A 422 -7.82 -0.72 -22.98
N THR A 423 -8.85 -0.88 -22.17
CA THR A 423 -10.19 -1.26 -22.64
C THR A 423 -11.01 -0.09 -23.17
N LEU A 424 -10.88 1.06 -22.54
CA LEU A 424 -11.62 2.27 -22.95
C LEU A 424 -10.85 3.10 -23.97
N LYS A 425 -9.52 2.96 -24.06
CA LYS A 425 -8.68 3.64 -25.05
C LYS A 425 -8.99 5.12 -25.17
N THR A 426 -8.99 5.82 -24.04
CA THR A 426 -9.52 7.18 -23.95
C THR A 426 -8.44 8.19 -23.68
N VAL A 427 -8.51 9.31 -24.37
CA VAL A 427 -7.73 10.51 -24.09
C VAL A 427 -8.64 11.65 -23.70
N ARG A 428 -8.11 12.59 -22.92
CA ARG A 428 -8.76 13.85 -22.59
C ARG A 428 -7.99 15.01 -23.21
N ILE A 429 -8.73 15.89 -23.86
CA ILE A 429 -8.27 17.21 -24.29
C ILE A 429 -9.22 18.24 -23.69
N GLU A 430 -8.75 19.04 -22.75
CA GLU A 430 -9.58 20.00 -22.00
C GLU A 430 -10.84 19.35 -21.40
N GLU A 431 -12.02 19.65 -21.93
CA GLU A 431 -13.33 19.13 -21.49
C GLU A 431 -13.87 18.03 -22.41
N GLU A 432 -13.11 17.57 -23.38
CA GLU A 432 -13.51 16.51 -24.31
C GLU A 432 -12.82 15.19 -24.02
N LEU A 433 -13.58 14.11 -24.02
CA LEU A 433 -13.06 12.74 -24.07
C LEU A 433 -13.14 12.21 -25.52
N ILE A 434 -12.06 11.58 -25.94
CA ILE A 434 -11.91 11.02 -27.28
C ILE A 434 -11.43 9.59 -27.14
N ARG A 435 -12.13 8.63 -27.74
CA ARG A 435 -11.64 7.26 -27.86
C ARG A 435 -10.81 7.14 -29.13
N TYR A 436 -9.76 6.32 -29.11
CA TYR A 436 -8.94 6.04 -30.28
C TYR A 436 -8.81 4.53 -30.52
N GLY A 437 -8.61 4.13 -31.75
CA GLY A 437 -8.44 2.72 -32.13
C GLY A 437 -7.02 2.23 -31.93
N SER A 438 -6.05 2.97 -32.43
CA SER A 438 -4.63 2.63 -32.44
C SER A 438 -3.72 3.87 -32.48
N VAL A 439 -2.42 3.64 -32.41
CA VAL A 439 -1.38 4.67 -32.59
C VAL A 439 -0.58 4.30 -33.85
N SER A 440 -0.17 5.30 -34.65
CA SER A 440 0.70 5.07 -35.81
C SER A 440 2.00 4.36 -35.40
N LEU A 441 2.55 3.53 -36.29
CA LEU A 441 3.77 2.75 -36.01
C LEU A 441 5.05 3.59 -36.12
N GLU A 442 4.99 4.70 -36.86
CA GLU A 442 6.10 5.61 -37.11
C GLU A 442 5.66 7.08 -37.11
N ALA A 443 6.61 7.97 -36.99
CA ALA A 443 6.36 9.42 -37.09
C ALA A 443 5.90 9.83 -38.50
N PRO A 444 5.03 10.86 -38.64
CA PRO A 444 4.47 11.67 -37.55
C PRO A 444 3.47 10.86 -36.71
N TRP A 445 3.59 10.97 -35.37
CA TRP A 445 2.78 10.21 -34.43
C TRP A 445 1.31 10.65 -34.47
N LYS A 446 0.43 9.68 -34.60
CA LYS A 446 -1.03 9.90 -34.70
C LYS A 446 -1.81 8.94 -33.84
N LEU A 447 -2.87 9.44 -33.20
CA LEU A 447 -3.97 8.59 -32.77
C LEU A 447 -4.91 8.40 -33.97
N LEU A 448 -5.29 7.16 -34.22
CA LEU A 448 -6.09 6.74 -35.37
C LEU A 448 -7.48 6.28 -34.92
N ASP A 449 -8.47 6.36 -35.82
CA ASP A 449 -9.85 5.95 -35.60
C ASP A 449 -10.47 6.64 -34.38
N CYS A 450 -10.24 7.94 -34.24
CA CYS A 450 -10.69 8.73 -33.11
C CYS A 450 -12.21 8.96 -33.15
N GLN A 451 -12.87 8.62 -32.05
CA GLN A 451 -14.28 8.90 -31.80
C GLN A 451 -14.38 10.12 -30.90
N ARG A 452 -14.82 11.24 -31.48
CA ARG A 452 -14.94 12.53 -30.81
C ARG A 452 -16.13 12.54 -29.86
N GLY A 453 -16.04 13.32 -28.78
CA GLY A 453 -17.13 13.47 -27.82
C GLY A 453 -17.56 12.17 -27.14
N ALA A 454 -16.59 11.29 -26.85
CA ALA A 454 -16.85 10.01 -26.21
C ALA A 454 -17.51 10.20 -24.82
N PHE A 455 -18.32 9.22 -24.42
CA PHE A 455 -19.05 9.21 -23.15
C PHE A 455 -19.94 10.44 -22.94
N ASN A 456 -20.57 10.93 -24.02
CA ASN A 456 -21.44 12.11 -24.03
C ASN A 456 -20.75 13.43 -23.65
N THR A 457 -19.44 13.53 -23.76
CA THR A 457 -18.75 14.82 -23.75
C THR A 457 -18.94 15.55 -25.07
N LYS A 458 -18.70 16.85 -25.12
CA LYS A 458 -18.98 17.66 -26.31
C LYS A 458 -17.73 17.81 -27.19
N PRO A 459 -17.77 17.39 -28.49
CA PRO A 459 -16.67 17.65 -29.41
C PRO A 459 -16.39 19.15 -29.56
N LYS A 460 -15.12 19.55 -29.48
CA LYS A 460 -14.68 20.94 -29.58
C LYS A 460 -13.47 21.07 -30.53
N LYS A 461 -13.23 22.30 -31.01
CA LYS A 461 -11.97 22.66 -31.62
C LYS A 461 -10.90 22.76 -30.53
N HIS A 462 -9.69 22.23 -30.80
CA HIS A 462 -8.54 22.33 -29.91
C HIS A 462 -7.34 22.89 -30.67
N GLU A 463 -6.58 23.76 -30.03
CA GLU A 463 -5.45 24.44 -30.66
C GLU A 463 -4.16 23.60 -30.55
N LYS A 464 -3.24 23.83 -31.48
CA LYS A 464 -1.88 23.30 -31.40
C LYS A 464 -1.23 23.66 -30.06
N GLY A 465 -0.49 22.71 -29.47
CA GLY A 465 0.21 22.87 -28.19
C GLY A 465 -0.63 22.57 -26.94
N VAL A 466 -1.94 22.32 -27.10
CA VAL A 466 -2.80 21.90 -26.00
C VAL A 466 -2.42 20.48 -25.54
N GLU A 467 -2.45 20.25 -24.23
CA GLU A 467 -2.19 18.94 -23.63
C GLU A 467 -3.25 17.92 -24.04
N ILE A 468 -2.80 16.75 -24.46
CA ILE A 468 -3.59 15.56 -24.62
C ILE A 468 -3.13 14.51 -23.61
N SER A 469 -4.03 14.07 -22.74
CA SER A 469 -3.71 13.14 -21.65
C SER A 469 -4.32 11.77 -21.92
N LYS A 470 -3.52 10.71 -21.87
CA LYS A 470 -4.03 9.33 -21.87
C LYS A 470 -4.58 9.00 -20.48
N LEU A 471 -5.88 8.73 -20.41
CA LEU A 471 -6.53 8.34 -19.15
C LEU A 471 -6.21 6.87 -18.82
N LEU A 472 -6.02 6.61 -17.53
CA LEU A 472 -5.88 5.26 -17.01
C LEU A 472 -7.26 4.63 -16.85
N ASP A 473 -7.41 3.41 -17.33
CA ASP A 473 -8.64 2.64 -17.24
C ASP A 473 -8.36 1.21 -16.74
N HIS A 474 -9.39 0.57 -16.21
CA HIS A 474 -9.33 -0.77 -15.67
C HIS A 474 -10.09 -1.76 -16.59
N ALA A 475 -9.74 -3.05 -16.51
CA ALA A 475 -10.37 -4.13 -17.28
C ALA A 475 -11.89 -4.21 -17.10
N TYR A 476 -12.44 -3.70 -16.00
CA TYR A 476 -13.89 -3.57 -15.76
C TYR A 476 -14.55 -2.44 -16.57
N LYS A 477 -13.83 -1.83 -17.52
CA LYS A 477 -14.32 -0.72 -18.36
C LYS A 477 -14.73 0.50 -17.53
N VAL A 478 -13.91 0.85 -16.56
CA VAL A 478 -14.07 2.02 -15.68
C VAL A 478 -12.83 2.89 -15.74
N PHE A 479 -12.96 4.17 -15.43
CA PHE A 479 -11.86 5.07 -15.17
C PHE A 479 -11.40 4.97 -13.71
N LEU A 480 -10.25 5.52 -13.43
CA LEU A 480 -9.64 5.54 -12.11
C LEU A 480 -9.30 6.98 -11.71
N THR A 481 -8.94 7.19 -10.46
CA THR A 481 -8.73 8.52 -9.87
C THR A 481 -7.28 8.81 -9.57
N ASP A 482 -6.91 10.10 -9.51
CA ASP A 482 -5.73 10.55 -8.77
C ASP A 482 -5.98 10.57 -7.25
N ALA A 483 -5.01 11.06 -6.47
CA ALA A 483 -5.10 11.07 -5.01
C ALA A 483 -6.21 12.02 -4.50
N ASP A 484 -6.35 13.19 -5.08
CA ASP A 484 -7.33 14.20 -4.64
C ASP A 484 -8.76 13.74 -4.87
N LEU A 485 -9.02 13.14 -6.02
CA LEU A 485 -10.35 12.59 -6.32
C LEU A 485 -10.64 11.34 -5.47
N THR A 486 -9.63 10.50 -5.20
CA THR A 486 -9.76 9.38 -4.24
C THR A 486 -10.19 9.90 -2.87
N ILE A 487 -9.58 10.99 -2.37
CA ILE A 487 -9.92 11.60 -1.08
C ILE A 487 -11.37 12.12 -1.07
N GLU A 488 -11.80 12.79 -2.15
CA GLU A 488 -13.18 13.27 -2.26
C GLU A 488 -14.19 12.12 -2.27
N MET A 489 -13.96 11.11 -3.09
CA MET A 489 -14.83 9.92 -3.15
C MET A 489 -14.91 9.21 -1.80
N SER A 490 -13.79 9.11 -1.11
CA SER A 490 -13.73 8.51 0.24
C SER A 490 -14.58 9.28 1.24
N LYS A 491 -14.53 10.62 1.23
CA LYS A 491 -15.37 11.49 2.05
C LYS A 491 -16.86 11.35 1.71
N ASN A 492 -17.20 11.18 0.43
CA ASN A 492 -18.59 10.97 0.00
C ASN A 492 -19.15 9.67 0.59
N ILE A 493 -18.36 8.58 0.56
CA ILE A 493 -18.76 7.32 1.19
C ILE A 493 -18.87 7.49 2.72
N ALA A 494 -17.94 8.19 3.37
CA ALA A 494 -18.02 8.46 4.80
C ALA A 494 -19.31 9.23 5.15
N ASN A 495 -19.68 10.23 4.36
CA ASN A 495 -20.93 10.96 4.54
C ASN A 495 -22.17 10.06 4.41
N LEU A 496 -22.20 9.14 3.45
CA LEU A 496 -23.28 8.14 3.34
C LEU A 496 -23.43 7.37 4.67
N TYR A 497 -22.35 6.89 5.25
CA TYR A 497 -22.37 6.16 6.52
C TYR A 497 -22.83 7.04 7.68
N ASN A 498 -22.32 8.27 7.77
CA ASN A 498 -22.70 9.23 8.80
C ASN A 498 -24.20 9.60 8.73
N GLN A 499 -24.77 9.66 7.53
CA GLN A 499 -26.18 10.00 7.30
C GLN A 499 -27.13 8.82 7.45
N THR A 500 -26.66 7.59 7.35
CA THR A 500 -27.52 6.41 7.28
C THR A 500 -27.39 5.45 8.45
N GLY A 501 -26.26 5.47 9.16
CA GLY A 501 -25.98 4.53 10.24
C GLY A 501 -25.56 3.13 9.76
N LEU A 502 -25.21 2.97 8.47
CA LEU A 502 -24.57 1.73 7.99
C LEU A 502 -23.35 1.41 8.85
N SER A 503 -23.11 0.13 9.13
CA SER A 503 -22.07 -0.33 10.04
C SER A 503 -21.15 -1.42 9.47
N GLN A 504 -21.30 -1.72 8.18
CA GLN A 504 -20.42 -2.62 7.46
C GLN A 504 -20.09 -2.04 6.09
N ILE A 505 -18.83 -2.12 5.67
CA ILE A 505 -18.37 -1.75 4.33
C ILE A 505 -17.52 -2.87 3.75
N SER A 506 -17.58 -3.06 2.44
CA SER A 506 -16.61 -3.83 1.67
C SER A 506 -15.87 -2.93 0.71
N PHE A 507 -14.58 -2.79 0.93
CA PHE A 507 -13.65 -2.14 0.00
C PHE A 507 -13.12 -3.18 -0.98
N ASP A 508 -13.88 -3.44 -2.04
CA ASP A 508 -13.41 -4.24 -3.16
C ASP A 508 -12.67 -3.37 -4.19
N GLY A 509 -11.74 -3.98 -4.94
CA GLY A 509 -10.95 -3.26 -5.93
C GLY A 509 -9.97 -2.24 -5.33
N LEU A 510 -9.45 -2.46 -4.11
CA LEU A 510 -8.48 -1.55 -3.48
C LEU A 510 -7.21 -1.34 -4.30
N GLU A 511 -6.81 -2.32 -5.11
CA GLU A 511 -5.70 -2.21 -6.05
C GLU A 511 -5.89 -1.07 -7.07
N GLY A 512 -7.14 -0.70 -7.37
CA GLY A 512 -7.46 0.44 -8.21
C GLY A 512 -6.85 1.74 -7.69
N ASN A 513 -6.72 1.91 -6.37
CA ASN A 513 -6.16 3.10 -5.76
C ASN A 513 -4.65 3.30 -6.03
N ARG A 514 -3.96 2.31 -6.59
CA ARG A 514 -2.59 2.50 -7.09
C ARG A 514 -2.53 3.46 -8.28
N SER A 515 -3.67 3.74 -8.94
CA SER A 515 -3.81 4.76 -9.98
C SER A 515 -3.39 6.17 -9.53
N THR A 516 -3.39 6.40 -8.22
CA THR A 516 -2.86 7.63 -7.61
C THR A 516 -1.35 7.81 -7.81
N GLY A 517 -0.64 6.77 -8.26
CA GLY A 517 0.82 6.75 -8.34
C GLY A 517 1.53 6.52 -7.00
N LEU A 518 0.77 6.26 -5.93
CA LEU A 518 1.28 6.12 -4.56
C LEU A 518 1.53 4.66 -4.14
N GLY A 519 1.23 3.68 -5.01
CA GLY A 519 1.38 2.26 -4.69
C GLY A 519 0.51 1.83 -3.51
N THR A 520 1.07 1.06 -2.57
CA THR A 520 0.34 0.59 -1.37
C THR A 520 -0.09 1.71 -0.43
N TYR A 521 0.56 2.87 -0.48
CA TYR A 521 0.04 4.07 0.18
C TYR A 521 -1.33 4.46 -0.39
N GLY A 522 -1.49 4.47 -1.71
CA GLY A 522 -2.77 4.74 -2.38
C GLY A 522 -3.86 3.74 -1.96
N GLU A 523 -3.53 2.45 -1.87
CA GLU A 523 -4.45 1.42 -1.38
C GLU A 523 -4.92 1.70 0.06
N SER A 524 -4.07 2.27 0.90
CA SER A 524 -4.42 2.65 2.27
C SER A 524 -5.20 3.98 2.35
N LEU A 525 -5.00 4.88 1.39
CA LEU A 525 -5.50 6.26 1.44
C LEU A 525 -7.03 6.32 1.53
N MET A 526 -7.73 5.55 0.70
CA MET A 526 -9.18 5.56 0.66
C MET A 526 -9.82 5.08 1.97
N PRO A 527 -9.51 3.89 2.52
CA PRO A 527 -10.08 3.46 3.79
C PRO A 527 -9.62 4.32 4.98
N TYR A 528 -8.41 4.88 4.95
CA TYR A 528 -7.91 5.79 5.97
C TYR A 528 -8.69 7.10 6.02
N VAL A 529 -8.90 7.75 4.87
CA VAL A 529 -9.69 8.99 4.78
C VAL A 529 -11.15 8.71 5.15
N TRP A 530 -11.73 7.60 4.68
CA TRP A 530 -13.08 7.19 5.06
C TRP A 530 -13.23 7.05 6.56
N PHE A 531 -12.37 6.26 7.20
CA PHE A 531 -12.43 6.01 8.65
C PHE A 531 -12.31 7.32 9.45
N ASN A 532 -11.38 8.19 9.07
CA ASN A 532 -11.14 9.45 9.79
C ASN A 532 -12.27 10.49 9.60
N ASN A 533 -13.12 10.33 8.58
CA ASN A 533 -14.27 11.19 8.32
C ASN A 533 -15.60 10.60 8.85
N LEU A 534 -15.57 9.43 9.48
CA LEU A 534 -16.74 8.88 10.17
C LEU A 534 -17.00 9.57 11.50
N ASN A 535 -18.27 9.72 11.85
CA ASN A 535 -18.68 10.16 13.18
C ASN A 535 -18.20 9.16 14.25
N PRO A 536 -17.84 9.62 15.47
CA PRO A 536 -17.35 8.73 16.53
C PRO A 536 -18.31 7.58 16.86
N GLU A 537 -19.63 7.82 16.80
CA GLU A 537 -20.64 6.77 17.08
C GLU A 537 -20.63 5.66 16.02
N ILE A 538 -20.40 6.01 14.74
CA ILE A 538 -20.28 5.00 13.67
C ILE A 538 -19.02 4.16 13.88
N ARG A 539 -17.88 4.79 14.23
CA ARG A 539 -16.59 4.07 14.44
C ARG A 539 -16.65 2.99 15.52
N LYS A 540 -17.60 3.07 16.46
CA LYS A 540 -17.75 2.10 17.58
C LYS A 540 -18.36 0.77 17.16
N HIS A 541 -18.87 0.64 15.94
CA HIS A 541 -19.67 -0.52 15.53
C HIS A 541 -19.38 -0.97 14.09
N LEU A 542 -18.14 -0.81 13.64
CA LEU A 542 -17.79 -1.07 12.24
C LEU A 542 -17.28 -2.48 11.99
N ILE A 543 -17.76 -3.06 10.90
CA ILE A 543 -17.11 -4.17 10.22
C ILE A 543 -16.58 -3.67 8.88
N ILE A 544 -15.31 -3.92 8.62
CA ILE A 544 -14.62 -3.41 7.44
C ILE A 544 -13.99 -4.59 6.72
N ASP A 545 -14.49 -4.88 5.53
CA ASP A 545 -13.94 -5.91 4.65
C ASP A 545 -13.07 -5.25 3.58
N ALA A 546 -12.04 -5.95 3.13
CA ALA A 546 -11.15 -5.47 2.09
C ALA A 546 -10.72 -6.58 1.14
N SER A 547 -10.51 -6.23 -0.13
CA SER A 547 -9.94 -7.14 -1.13
C SER A 547 -8.42 -7.34 -0.97
N ARG A 548 -7.75 -6.43 -0.27
CA ARG A 548 -6.30 -6.45 -0.03
C ARG A 548 -5.95 -5.91 1.34
N THR A 549 -4.77 -6.29 1.84
CA THR A 549 -4.22 -5.70 3.06
C THR A 549 -2.72 -5.45 2.89
N THR A 550 -2.19 -4.46 3.62
CA THR A 550 -0.76 -4.14 3.71
C THR A 550 -0.41 -3.76 5.13
N HIS A 551 0.87 -3.53 5.41
CA HIS A 551 1.36 -3.27 6.75
C HIS A 551 0.61 -2.13 7.47
N PHE A 552 0.37 -0.98 6.81
CA PHE A 552 -0.25 0.14 7.50
C PHE A 552 -1.73 -0.10 7.84
N PHE A 553 -2.51 -0.72 6.95
CA PHE A 553 -3.96 -0.78 7.15
C PHE A 553 -4.54 -2.16 7.55
N TRP A 554 -3.71 -3.18 7.82
CA TRP A 554 -4.20 -4.48 8.32
C TRP A 554 -5.06 -4.34 9.59
N HIS A 555 -4.72 -3.38 10.44
CA HIS A 555 -5.41 -3.14 11.72
C HIS A 555 -6.74 -2.41 11.57
N ILE A 556 -7.03 -1.80 10.41
CA ILE A 556 -8.32 -1.18 10.08
C ILE A 556 -9.34 -2.26 9.69
N PHE A 557 -8.91 -3.30 9.00
CA PHE A 557 -9.80 -4.30 8.46
C PHE A 557 -10.16 -5.38 9.46
N THR A 558 -11.45 -5.67 9.53
CA THR A 558 -12.00 -6.77 10.32
C THR A 558 -11.68 -8.10 9.68
N ARG A 559 -11.76 -8.16 8.34
CA ARG A 559 -11.52 -9.36 7.54
C ARG A 559 -11.16 -9.01 6.09
N MET A 560 -10.64 -10.03 5.37
CA MET A 560 -10.48 -10.00 3.93
C MET A 560 -11.71 -10.62 3.27
N ASN A 561 -12.23 -10.01 2.20
CA ASN A 561 -13.39 -10.52 1.47
C ASN A 561 -13.01 -11.44 0.29
N TRP A 562 -11.74 -11.52 -0.06
CA TRP A 562 -11.19 -12.48 -1.01
C TRP A 562 -10.17 -13.37 -0.28
N GLY A 563 -10.66 -14.47 0.25
CA GLY A 563 -9.82 -15.47 0.92
C GLY A 563 -9.39 -16.55 -0.06
N GLU A 564 -8.59 -16.21 -1.07
CA GLU A 564 -8.04 -17.18 -2.02
C GLU A 564 -6.64 -17.59 -1.59
N PRO A 565 -6.52 -18.50 -0.61
CA PRO A 565 -5.27 -18.72 0.12
C PRO A 565 -4.15 -19.25 -0.75
N TRP A 566 -4.48 -19.89 -1.86
CA TRP A 566 -3.48 -20.55 -2.71
C TRP A 566 -2.62 -19.58 -3.54
N TYR A 567 -3.15 -18.46 -4.01
CA TYR A 567 -2.35 -17.54 -4.82
C TYR A 567 -1.69 -16.41 -4.00
N ALA A 568 -2.21 -16.12 -2.85
CA ALA A 568 -1.68 -15.07 -2.00
C ALA A 568 -0.66 -15.57 -0.97
N GLY A 569 -0.37 -16.89 -0.95
CA GLY A 569 0.48 -17.48 0.07
C GLY A 569 -0.10 -17.40 1.48
N PHE A 570 -1.39 -17.14 1.64
CA PHE A 570 -2.14 -17.24 2.90
C PHE A 570 -2.26 -18.69 3.31
N ARG A 571 -1.15 -19.36 3.42
CA ARG A 571 -1.11 -20.75 3.81
C ARG A 571 -0.99 -20.81 5.30
N GLU A 572 -1.94 -21.43 5.95
CA GLU A 572 -1.73 -22.02 7.26
C GLU A 572 -0.88 -21.17 8.21
N SER A 573 -1.14 -19.87 8.30
CA SER A 573 -0.51 -19.02 9.31
C SER A 573 -1.38 -18.93 10.55
#